data_2af3e18093da74f672ac7c2c8ce2ff15
#
_entry.id   2af3e18093da74f672ac7c2c8ce2ff15
#
_cell.length_a   1.000
_cell.length_b   1.000
_cell.length_c   1.000
_cell.angle_alpha   90.00
_cell.angle_beta   90.00
_cell.angle_gamma   90.00
#
_symmetry.space_group_name_H-M   'P 1'
#
loop_
_entity.id
_entity.type
_entity.pdbx_description
1 polymer ?
#
loop_
_entity_poly.entity_id
_entity_poly.type
_entity_poly.pdbx_seq_one_letter_code
_entity_poly.pdbx_strand_id
1 'polypeptide(L)'
;MEYRELGSTGMLVSEIGMGCEGFSEDDCRNAMRLFDAAEELGINYFDLYTSDPKVRASVGQALQGRRKKFYIQSHLCSVWKNGQYMRTRKIDEVKAGMEEMLSLLQTDYIDVGMIHYCDSLADWKIIEEGPVLQYAKELKASGVIRHIGLSSHNPQAALAA
;
A
#
# COMPACT_ATOMS: atom_id res chain seq x y z
N MET A 1 -14.65 8.85 -16.13
CA MET A 1 -13.30 8.83 -15.50
C MET A 1 -12.26 8.75 -16.60
N GLU A 2 -11.20 9.53 -16.52
CA GLU A 2 -10.03 9.39 -17.39
C GLU A 2 -9.00 8.48 -16.75
N TYR A 3 -8.20 7.80 -17.58
CA TYR A 3 -7.20 6.84 -17.12
C TYR A 3 -5.86 7.17 -17.73
N ARG A 4 -4.80 6.96 -16.95
CA ARG A 4 -3.40 7.13 -17.37
C ARG A 4 -2.57 5.92 -17.01
N GLU A 5 -1.55 5.67 -17.78
CA GLU A 5 -0.56 4.67 -17.39
C GLU A 5 0.27 5.19 -16.21
N LEU A 6 0.38 4.39 -15.15
CA LEU A 6 1.19 4.74 -13.99
C LEU A 6 2.67 4.49 -14.28
N GLY A 7 3.37 5.54 -14.71
CA GLY A 7 4.78 5.45 -15.11
C GLY A 7 5.00 4.41 -16.21
N SER A 8 5.91 3.47 -15.98
CA SER A 8 6.22 2.35 -16.88
C SER A 8 5.66 1.01 -16.40
N THR A 9 4.62 1.04 -15.57
CA THR A 9 4.08 -0.18 -14.93
C THR A 9 3.13 -0.98 -15.83
N GLY A 10 2.60 -0.38 -16.90
CA GLY A 10 1.53 -0.94 -17.71
C GLY A 10 0.15 -0.90 -17.05
N MET A 11 0.03 -0.37 -15.83
CA MET A 11 -1.26 -0.22 -15.14
C MET A 11 -1.97 1.04 -15.62
N LEU A 12 -3.19 0.89 -16.14
CA LEU A 12 -4.08 1.99 -16.45
C LEU A 12 -4.89 2.35 -15.19
N VAL A 13 -4.47 3.42 -14.52
CA VAL A 13 -5.09 3.89 -13.29
C VAL A 13 -5.99 5.10 -13.57
N SER A 14 -7.06 5.23 -12.80
CA SER A 14 -7.90 6.43 -12.82
C SER A 14 -7.11 7.65 -12.36
N GLU A 15 -7.33 8.81 -13.00
CA GLU A 15 -6.65 10.06 -12.62
C GLU A 15 -6.94 10.48 -11.19
N ILE A 16 -8.06 10.03 -10.63
CA ILE A 16 -8.42 10.20 -9.23
C ILE A 16 -8.26 8.86 -8.54
N GLY A 17 -7.41 8.80 -7.52
CA GLY A 17 -7.29 7.68 -6.60
C GLY A 17 -8.07 7.93 -5.30
N MET A 18 -8.31 6.88 -4.53
CA MET A 18 -8.96 6.96 -3.24
C MET A 18 -8.02 6.53 -2.11
N GLY A 19 -7.85 7.40 -1.11
CA GLY A 19 -7.18 7.05 0.16
C GLY A 19 -8.13 6.27 1.07
N CYS A 20 -7.59 5.23 1.69
CA CYS A 20 -8.38 4.35 2.58
C CYS A 20 -8.29 4.73 4.06
N GLU A 21 -7.65 5.84 4.41
CA GLU A 21 -7.42 6.24 5.81
C GLU A 21 -8.74 6.45 6.59
N GLY A 22 -9.71 7.05 5.97
CA GLY A 22 -11.01 7.36 6.57
C GLY A 22 -11.96 6.16 6.73
N PHE A 23 -11.51 4.93 6.44
CA PHE A 23 -12.35 3.73 6.54
C PHE A 23 -12.37 3.14 7.96
N SER A 24 -11.67 3.76 8.91
CA SER A 24 -11.41 3.22 10.25
C SER A 24 -12.61 3.24 11.17
N GLU A 25 -13.63 4.03 10.88
CA GLU A 25 -14.45 4.48 11.99
C GLU A 25 -15.66 3.62 12.25
N ASP A 26 -16.10 2.62 11.68
CA ASP A 26 -17.24 1.93 12.29
C ASP A 26 -17.86 0.76 11.53
N ASP A 27 -17.54 0.54 10.28
CA ASP A 27 -18.26 -0.56 9.62
C ASP A 27 -17.61 -0.95 8.28
N CYS A 28 -17.29 -2.23 8.14
CA CYS A 28 -16.98 -2.79 6.83
C CYS A 28 -18.05 -2.47 5.76
N ARG A 29 -19.32 -2.23 6.16
CA ARG A 29 -20.38 -1.74 5.28
C ARG A 29 -20.06 -0.40 4.65
N ASN A 30 -19.42 0.52 5.39
CA ASN A 30 -19.02 1.81 4.82
C ASN A 30 -17.92 1.63 3.78
N ALA A 31 -16.90 0.81 4.06
CA ALA A 31 -15.87 0.47 3.09
C ALA A 31 -16.48 -0.16 1.82
N MET A 32 -17.40 -1.12 1.97
CA MET A 32 -18.09 -1.73 0.83
C MET A 32 -18.83 -0.69 -0.03
N ARG A 33 -19.61 0.22 0.59
CA ARG A 33 -20.34 1.28 -0.12
C ARG A 33 -19.41 2.24 -0.85
N LEU A 34 -18.24 2.58 -0.25
CA LEU A 34 -17.25 3.45 -0.89
C LEU A 34 -16.59 2.75 -2.08
N PHE A 35 -16.29 1.46 -1.97
CA PHE A 35 -15.78 0.68 -3.10
C PHE A 35 -16.84 0.50 -4.20
N ASP A 36 -18.11 0.34 -3.86
CA ASP A 36 -19.22 0.28 -4.84
C ASP A 36 -19.32 1.61 -5.60
N ALA A 37 -19.33 2.73 -4.88
CA ALA A 37 -19.36 4.06 -5.50
C ALA A 37 -18.10 4.34 -6.35
N ALA A 38 -16.93 3.92 -5.87
CA ALA A 38 -15.70 4.05 -6.64
C ALA A 38 -15.75 3.26 -7.96
N GLU A 39 -16.25 2.02 -7.91
CA GLU A 39 -16.45 1.18 -9.10
C GLU A 39 -17.42 1.82 -10.09
N GLU A 40 -18.56 2.33 -9.61
CA GLU A 40 -19.56 3.05 -10.44
C GLU A 40 -18.99 4.31 -11.09
N LEU A 41 -18.11 5.03 -10.39
CA LEU A 41 -17.44 6.23 -10.88
C LEU A 41 -16.19 5.93 -11.74
N GLY A 42 -15.79 4.68 -11.82
CA GLY A 42 -14.60 4.25 -12.55
C GLY A 42 -13.27 4.54 -11.83
N ILE A 43 -13.29 4.72 -10.50
CA ILE A 43 -12.07 4.83 -9.69
C ILE A 43 -11.54 3.42 -9.45
N ASN A 44 -10.28 3.18 -9.86
CA ASN A 44 -9.67 1.85 -9.76
C ASN A 44 -8.34 1.81 -9.00
N TYR A 45 -7.89 2.93 -8.42
CA TYR A 45 -6.63 3.04 -7.71
C TYR A 45 -6.85 3.49 -6.26
N PHE A 46 -6.35 2.69 -5.31
CA PHE A 46 -6.56 2.89 -3.88
C PHE A 46 -5.24 2.91 -3.13
N ASP A 47 -5.08 3.89 -2.24
CA ASP A 47 -3.93 3.99 -1.35
C ASP A 47 -4.28 3.57 0.07
N LEU A 48 -3.56 2.57 0.56
CA LEU A 48 -3.71 2.00 1.90
C LEU A 48 -2.38 2.15 2.65
N TYR A 49 -2.08 3.38 3.11
CA TYR A 49 -0.85 3.60 3.87
C TYR A 49 -0.98 3.16 5.34
N THR A 50 -2.18 3.22 5.88
CA THR A 50 -2.42 2.89 7.29
C THR A 50 -2.14 1.43 7.61
N SER A 51 -1.62 1.19 8.81
CA SER A 51 -1.45 -0.15 9.36
C SER A 51 -2.58 -0.58 10.28
N ASP A 52 -3.62 0.24 10.47
CA ASP A 52 -4.77 -0.10 11.31
C ASP A 52 -5.42 -1.41 10.81
N PRO A 53 -5.43 -2.48 11.64
CA PRO A 53 -5.96 -3.77 11.21
C PRO A 53 -7.46 -3.73 10.92
N LYS A 54 -8.23 -2.82 11.54
CA LYS A 54 -9.65 -2.67 11.25
C LYS A 54 -9.87 -2.13 9.83
N VAL A 55 -9.09 -1.10 9.45
CA VAL A 55 -9.12 -0.54 8.09
C VAL A 55 -8.73 -1.60 7.07
N ARG A 56 -7.61 -2.29 7.29
CA ARG A 56 -7.14 -3.36 6.40
C ARG A 56 -8.18 -4.46 6.24
N ALA A 57 -8.80 -4.92 7.33
CA ALA A 57 -9.85 -5.93 7.27
C ALA A 57 -11.12 -5.44 6.53
N SER A 58 -11.53 -4.19 6.75
CA SER A 58 -12.68 -3.59 6.04
C SER A 58 -12.42 -3.47 4.53
N VAL A 59 -11.22 -3.06 4.14
CA VAL A 59 -10.80 -3.04 2.72
C VAL A 59 -10.77 -4.45 2.15
N GLY A 60 -10.24 -5.43 2.89
CA GLY A 60 -10.21 -6.84 2.48
C GLY A 60 -11.60 -7.38 2.18
N GLN A 61 -12.57 -7.09 3.06
CA GLN A 61 -13.97 -7.47 2.83
C GLN A 61 -14.57 -6.79 1.58
N ALA A 62 -14.28 -5.50 1.39
CA ALA A 62 -14.76 -4.76 0.23
C ALA A 62 -14.16 -5.28 -1.09
N LEU A 63 -12.98 -5.90 -1.05
CA LEU A 63 -12.30 -6.47 -2.22
C LEU A 63 -12.78 -7.88 -2.60
N GLN A 64 -13.57 -8.56 -1.76
CA GLN A 64 -13.98 -9.93 -2.03
C GLN A 64 -14.75 -10.05 -3.35
N GLY A 65 -14.34 -11.03 -4.17
CA GLY A 65 -14.89 -11.28 -5.49
C GLY A 65 -14.54 -10.25 -6.57
N ARG A 66 -13.88 -9.14 -6.22
CA ARG A 66 -13.55 -8.04 -7.14
C ARG A 66 -12.12 -7.51 -7.02
N ARG A 67 -11.21 -8.21 -6.31
CA ARG A 67 -9.82 -7.79 -6.11
C ARG A 67 -9.12 -7.35 -7.41
N LYS A 68 -9.38 -8.03 -8.51
CA LYS A 68 -8.76 -7.77 -9.82
C LYS A 68 -9.28 -6.50 -10.53
N LYS A 69 -10.36 -5.91 -10.05
CA LYS A 69 -10.90 -4.66 -10.61
C LYS A 69 -10.14 -3.43 -10.11
N PHE A 70 -9.38 -3.57 -9.03
CA PHE A 70 -8.73 -2.46 -8.34
C PHE A 70 -7.23 -2.67 -8.21
N TYR A 71 -6.48 -1.60 -8.37
CA TYR A 71 -5.07 -1.51 -8.03
C TYR A 71 -4.92 -1.02 -6.59
N ILE A 72 -4.22 -1.78 -5.78
CA ILE A 72 -3.96 -1.44 -4.39
C ILE A 72 -2.50 -1.04 -4.23
N GLN A 73 -2.29 0.20 -3.83
CA GLN A 73 -1.03 0.69 -3.30
C GLN A 73 -1.04 0.50 -1.79
N SER A 74 -0.03 -0.12 -1.23
CA SER A 74 0.10 -0.25 0.21
C SER A 74 1.56 -0.07 0.64
N HIS A 75 1.79 0.09 1.95
CA HIS A 75 3.05 0.62 2.45
C HIS A 75 3.79 -0.40 3.33
N LEU A 76 4.98 -0.83 2.85
CA LEU A 76 5.96 -1.52 3.68
C LEU A 76 6.51 -0.55 4.73
N CYS A 77 6.94 -1.07 5.88
CA CYS A 77 7.44 -0.26 6.99
C CYS A 77 6.40 0.54 7.77
N SER A 78 5.12 0.39 7.42
CA SER A 78 3.97 0.85 8.19
C SER A 78 3.39 -0.33 8.96
N VAL A 79 3.51 -0.34 10.27
CA VAL A 79 3.11 -1.46 11.14
C VAL A 79 2.19 -0.99 12.27
N TRP A 80 1.36 -1.90 12.77
CA TRP A 80 0.52 -1.65 13.93
C TRP A 80 1.16 -2.28 15.15
N LYS A 81 1.44 -1.49 16.18
CA LYS A 81 2.09 -1.98 17.38
C LYS A 81 1.60 -1.22 18.61
N ASN A 82 1.29 -1.95 19.68
CA ASN A 82 0.76 -1.35 20.91
C ASN A 82 -0.50 -0.51 20.71
N GLY A 83 -1.39 -0.92 19.80
CA GLY A 83 -2.64 -0.22 19.51
C GLY A 83 -2.49 1.06 18.69
N GLN A 84 -1.36 1.25 18.00
CA GLN A 84 -1.13 2.45 17.20
C GLN A 84 -0.27 2.19 15.96
N TYR A 85 -0.38 3.08 15.00
CA TYR A 85 0.51 3.14 13.85
C TYR A 85 1.94 3.42 14.30
N MET A 86 2.87 2.68 13.70
CA MET A 86 4.30 2.91 13.85
C MET A 86 5.04 2.74 12.52
N ARG A 87 6.10 3.52 12.35
CA ARG A 87 7.07 3.36 11.28
C ARG A 87 8.26 2.55 11.76
N THR A 88 8.72 1.59 10.97
CA THR A 88 9.87 0.76 11.33
C THR A 88 10.78 0.49 10.12
N ARG A 89 12.08 0.28 10.38
CA ARG A 89 13.06 -0.26 9.43
C ARG A 89 13.60 -1.64 9.89
N LYS A 90 13.09 -2.16 11.00
CA LYS A 90 13.46 -3.49 11.49
C LYS A 90 12.82 -4.55 10.60
N ILE A 91 13.65 -5.35 9.95
CA ILE A 91 13.20 -6.27 8.92
C ILE A 91 12.16 -7.28 9.40
N ASP A 92 12.30 -7.80 10.62
CA ASP A 92 11.35 -8.77 11.16
C ASP A 92 9.96 -8.13 11.39
N GLU A 93 9.91 -6.85 11.84
CA GLU A 93 8.67 -6.11 11.98
C GLU A 93 8.04 -5.78 10.61
N VAL A 94 8.88 -5.48 9.59
CA VAL A 94 8.40 -5.23 8.22
C VAL A 94 7.80 -6.49 7.62
N LYS A 95 8.45 -7.65 7.79
CA LYS A 95 7.96 -8.95 7.32
C LYS A 95 6.63 -9.31 7.98
N ALA A 96 6.57 -9.24 9.30
CA ALA A 96 5.35 -9.53 10.05
C ALA A 96 4.20 -8.58 9.64
N GLY A 97 4.48 -7.29 9.45
CA GLY A 97 3.48 -6.32 9.00
C GLY A 97 2.99 -6.56 7.57
N MET A 98 3.84 -7.11 6.68
CA MET A 98 3.44 -7.50 5.33
C MET A 98 2.55 -8.74 5.33
N GLU A 99 2.88 -9.74 6.10
CA GLU A 99 2.09 -10.96 6.27
C GLU A 99 0.71 -10.65 6.87
N GLU A 100 0.66 -9.83 7.92
CA GLU A 100 -0.59 -9.36 8.51
C GLU A 100 -1.45 -8.61 7.48
N MET A 101 -0.85 -7.68 6.72
CA MET A 101 -1.53 -6.91 5.71
C MET A 101 -2.19 -7.80 4.65
N LEU A 102 -1.46 -8.75 4.08
CA LEU A 102 -2.00 -9.68 3.09
C LEU A 102 -3.14 -10.53 3.65
N SER A 103 -2.98 -11.00 4.88
CA SER A 103 -4.00 -11.78 5.59
C SER A 103 -5.28 -10.97 5.80
N LEU A 104 -5.17 -9.74 6.29
CA LEU A 104 -6.33 -8.85 6.53
C LEU A 104 -7.01 -8.41 5.24
N LEU A 105 -6.22 -8.14 4.20
CA LEU A 105 -6.74 -7.80 2.87
C LEU A 105 -7.30 -9.02 2.12
N GLN A 106 -7.08 -10.23 2.62
CA GLN A 106 -7.50 -11.49 2.01
C GLN A 106 -7.04 -11.61 0.54
N THR A 107 -5.78 -11.26 0.31
CA THR A 107 -5.13 -11.28 -1.01
C THR A 107 -3.72 -11.82 -0.90
N ASP A 108 -3.22 -12.39 -1.97
CA ASP A 108 -1.86 -12.90 -2.09
C ASP A 108 -0.90 -11.90 -2.74
N TYR A 109 -1.39 -10.73 -3.15
CA TYR A 109 -0.57 -9.71 -3.80
C TYR A 109 -1.04 -8.28 -3.56
N ILE A 110 -0.10 -7.34 -3.70
CA ILE A 110 -0.31 -5.89 -3.77
C ILE A 110 0.22 -5.38 -5.12
N ASP A 111 -0.48 -4.43 -5.73
CA ASP A 111 -0.06 -3.90 -7.03
C ASP A 111 1.15 -2.97 -6.90
N VAL A 112 1.16 -2.08 -5.90
CA VAL A 112 2.31 -1.22 -5.60
C VAL A 112 2.68 -1.32 -4.12
N GLY A 113 3.87 -1.84 -3.83
CA GLY A 113 4.45 -1.85 -2.48
C GLY A 113 5.33 -0.62 -2.28
N MET A 114 4.83 0.38 -1.56
CA MET A 114 5.58 1.60 -1.26
C MET A 114 6.50 1.38 -0.08
N ILE A 115 7.79 1.74 -0.21
CA ILE A 115 8.67 1.88 0.96
C ILE A 115 8.27 3.17 1.66
N HIS A 116 7.72 3.02 2.88
CA HIS A 116 7.02 4.09 3.56
C HIS A 116 7.93 5.15 4.16
N TYR A 117 7.63 6.42 3.85
CA TYR A 117 8.09 7.62 4.55
C TYR A 117 9.62 7.77 4.55
N CYS A 118 10.21 7.94 3.39
CA CYS A 118 11.63 8.22 3.22
C CYS A 118 11.85 9.73 3.01
N ASP A 119 12.06 10.48 4.10
CA ASP A 119 12.09 11.95 4.07
C ASP A 119 13.47 12.57 4.21
N SER A 120 14.53 11.78 4.18
CA SER A 120 15.90 12.28 4.17
C SER A 120 16.84 11.39 3.37
N LEU A 121 17.93 11.97 2.86
CA LEU A 121 19.00 11.20 2.21
C LEU A 121 19.64 10.17 3.16
N ALA A 122 19.68 10.48 4.46
CA ALA A 122 20.19 9.55 5.46
C ALA A 122 19.27 8.32 5.63
N ASP A 123 17.95 8.54 5.64
CA ASP A 123 16.97 7.42 5.70
C ASP A 123 17.00 6.63 4.39
N TRP A 124 17.13 7.31 3.23
CA TRP A 124 17.32 6.60 1.95
C TRP A 124 18.54 5.68 1.99
N LYS A 125 19.65 6.16 2.47
CA LYS A 125 20.87 5.34 2.58
C LYS A 125 20.67 4.10 3.46
N ILE A 126 19.95 4.24 4.57
CA ILE A 126 19.59 3.11 5.44
C ILE A 126 18.69 2.09 4.68
N ILE A 127 17.76 2.57 3.87
CA ILE A 127 16.89 1.72 3.06
C ILE A 127 17.68 1.02 1.95
N GLU A 128 18.52 1.76 1.22
CA GLU A 128 19.28 1.29 0.07
C GLU A 128 20.33 0.23 0.46
N GLU A 129 21.07 0.48 1.53
CA GLU A 129 22.13 -0.41 2.03
C GLU A 129 21.59 -1.51 2.96
N GLY A 130 20.35 -1.37 3.42
CA GLY A 130 19.75 -2.24 4.42
C GLY A 130 18.85 -3.34 3.84
N PRO A 131 18.28 -4.19 4.74
CA PRO A 131 17.50 -5.34 4.32
C PRO A 131 16.10 -4.97 3.78
N VAL A 132 15.62 -3.74 3.96
CA VAL A 132 14.27 -3.34 3.55
C VAL A 132 14.11 -3.33 2.04
N LEU A 133 15.05 -2.70 1.31
CA LEU A 133 15.02 -2.67 -0.15
C LEU A 133 15.23 -4.06 -0.73
N GLN A 134 16.13 -4.85 -0.13
CA GLN A 134 16.34 -6.24 -0.55
C GLN A 134 15.06 -7.06 -0.41
N TYR A 135 14.37 -6.95 0.72
CA TYR A 135 13.09 -7.63 0.94
C TYR A 135 12.00 -7.16 -0.04
N ALA A 136 11.92 -5.86 -0.33
CA ALA A 136 10.99 -5.37 -1.35
C ALA A 136 11.27 -5.98 -2.74
N LYS A 137 12.56 -6.14 -3.10
CA LYS A 137 12.96 -6.83 -4.35
C LYS A 137 12.58 -8.32 -4.34
N GLU A 138 12.71 -9.00 -3.22
CA GLU A 138 12.30 -10.40 -3.05
C GLU A 138 10.78 -10.56 -3.20
N LEU A 139 9.99 -9.67 -2.56
CA LEU A 139 8.55 -9.63 -2.72
C LEU A 139 8.12 -9.37 -4.18
N LYS A 140 8.85 -8.51 -4.89
CA LYS A 140 8.60 -8.27 -6.32
C LYS A 140 8.95 -9.50 -7.15
N ALA A 141 10.07 -10.14 -6.90
CA ALA A 141 10.49 -11.33 -7.63
C ALA A 141 9.54 -12.52 -7.43
N SER A 142 8.93 -12.63 -6.25
CA SER A 142 7.92 -13.65 -5.93
C SER A 142 6.49 -13.30 -6.40
N GLY A 143 6.26 -12.06 -6.90
CA GLY A 143 4.96 -11.59 -7.34
C GLY A 143 4.02 -11.13 -6.21
N VAL A 144 4.48 -11.12 -4.97
CA VAL A 144 3.72 -10.63 -3.81
C VAL A 144 3.49 -9.12 -3.90
N ILE A 145 4.46 -8.36 -4.41
CA ILE A 145 4.23 -7.00 -4.90
C ILE A 145 4.58 -6.93 -6.39
N ARG A 146 3.80 -6.22 -7.19
CA ARG A 146 4.05 -6.11 -8.63
C ARG A 146 5.06 -5.02 -8.94
N HIS A 147 4.95 -3.89 -8.24
CA HIS A 147 5.83 -2.74 -8.41
C HIS A 147 6.29 -2.22 -7.07
N ILE A 148 7.53 -1.73 -7.02
CA ILE A 148 8.09 -1.06 -5.84
C ILE A 148 7.93 0.45 -6.06
N GLY A 149 7.47 1.14 -5.04
CA GLY A 149 7.41 2.60 -4.98
C GLY A 149 8.06 3.14 -3.71
N LEU A 150 8.10 4.45 -3.61
CA LEU A 150 8.60 5.18 -2.45
C LEU A 150 7.61 6.26 -2.04
N SER A 151 7.33 6.40 -0.75
CA SER A 151 6.62 7.57 -0.24
C SER A 151 7.58 8.54 0.45
N SER A 152 7.51 9.81 0.08
CA SER A 152 8.40 10.85 0.60
C SER A 152 7.71 12.22 0.57
N HIS A 153 7.98 13.04 1.58
CA HIS A 153 7.64 14.47 1.61
C HIS A 153 8.86 15.33 1.23
N ASN A 154 10.01 14.72 0.96
CA ASN A 154 11.23 15.41 0.59
C ASN A 154 11.59 15.11 -0.88
N PRO A 155 11.48 16.09 -1.79
CA PRO A 155 11.80 15.88 -3.20
C PRO A 155 13.24 15.43 -3.44
N GLN A 156 14.20 15.87 -2.61
CA GLN A 156 15.61 15.49 -2.78
C GLN A 156 15.82 14.01 -2.42
N ALA A 157 15.16 13.52 -1.36
CA ALA A 157 15.19 12.11 -1.01
C ALA A 157 14.51 11.25 -2.08
N ALA A 158 13.39 11.72 -2.61
CA ALA A 158 12.64 11.02 -3.67
C ALA A 158 13.43 10.95 -4.99
N LEU A 159 14.22 11.99 -5.33
CA LEU A 159 15.04 11.99 -6.53
C LEU A 159 16.31 11.13 -6.41
N ALA A 160 16.77 10.88 -5.19
CA ALA A 160 17.93 10.03 -4.94
C ALA A 160 17.59 8.53 -4.96
N ALA A 161 16.33 8.19 -4.78
CA ALA A 161 15.81 6.83 -4.77
C ALA A 161 15.45 6.33 -6.17
#